data_95d0f102174e3e1f452a374447f1bac8
#
_entry.id   95d0f102174e3e1f452a374447f1bac8
#
_cell.length_a   1.000
_cell.length_b   1.000
_cell.length_c   1.000
_cell.angle_alpha   90.00
_cell.angle_beta   90.00
_cell.angle_gamma   90.00
#
_symmetry.space_group_name_H-M   'P 1'
#
loop_
_entity.id
_entity.type
_entity.pdbx_description
1 polymer ?
#
loop_
_entity_poly.entity_id
_entity_poly.type
_entity_poly.pdbx_seq_one_letter_code
_entity_poly.pdbx_strand_id
1 'polypeptide(L)'
;MQERIAKVLACAILGPIVMLSAVRPARAQDPSTPYPNMAPLDQYLMTDVNSEISLARSAAPSSSSEGAEVMVLGRSGYTTAAQGRNGFLCLVERSWGAATHDRDFWNATVRSPVCFNPAAARTYVPVYLMKTRLVLAGRSKIEIVQAIEAALDKKDLPALEPGAMAYMTSKQQYLSDEAKQWHPHLMFFVPGDAAKSWGADLPGSPVMAANDPEEGLTIFLVWVGNWSDGSPAPPTAH
;
A
#
# COMPACT_ATOMS: atom_id res chain seq x y z
N MET A 1 19.94 22.17 -83.63
CA MET A 1 19.71 20.81 -83.12
C MET A 1 18.85 20.99 -81.89
N GLN A 2 17.59 20.69 -82.00
CA GLN A 2 16.56 20.99 -80.94
C GLN A 2 16.37 19.84 -80.00
N GLU A 3 16.51 20.11 -78.73
CA GLU A 3 16.05 19.18 -77.67
C GLU A 3 14.74 19.65 -77.09
N ARG A 4 13.75 18.77 -77.11
CA ARG A 4 12.40 19.00 -76.61
C ARG A 4 12.33 18.63 -75.17
N ILE A 5 11.98 19.58 -74.29
CA ILE A 5 11.74 19.36 -72.88
C ILE A 5 10.29 18.84 -72.73
N ALA A 6 10.11 17.61 -72.25
CA ALA A 6 8.86 17.03 -71.84
C ALA A 6 8.54 17.43 -70.43
N LYS A 7 7.45 18.14 -70.17
CA LYS A 7 6.88 18.43 -68.86
C LYS A 7 6.07 17.23 -68.36
N VAL A 8 6.52 16.60 -67.29
CA VAL A 8 5.75 15.57 -66.59
C VAL A 8 4.91 16.26 -65.50
N LEU A 9 3.60 16.18 -65.65
CA LEU A 9 2.61 16.65 -64.68
C LEU A 9 2.45 15.59 -63.61
N ALA A 10 2.92 15.86 -62.38
CA ALA A 10 2.69 14.98 -61.24
C ALA A 10 1.34 15.29 -60.60
N CYS A 11 0.39 14.37 -60.75
CA CYS A 11 -0.91 14.41 -60.07
C CYS A 11 -0.73 13.91 -58.64
N ALA A 12 -0.80 14.78 -57.63
CA ALA A 12 -0.81 14.40 -56.23
C ALA A 12 -2.23 13.92 -55.87
N ILE A 13 -2.34 12.61 -55.62
CA ILE A 13 -3.55 11.99 -55.06
C ILE A 13 -3.48 12.10 -53.55
N LEU A 14 -4.22 13.03 -52.94
CA LEU A 14 -4.48 13.05 -51.48
C LEU A 14 -5.53 11.98 -51.17
N GLY A 15 -5.05 10.86 -50.67
CA GLY A 15 -5.93 9.85 -50.06
C GLY A 15 -6.34 10.27 -48.64
N PRO A 16 -7.59 10.02 -48.23
CA PRO A 16 -8.02 10.31 -46.86
C PRO A 16 -7.33 9.37 -45.88
N ILE A 17 -6.60 9.95 -44.91
CA ILE A 17 -6.05 9.19 -43.74
C ILE A 17 -7.24 8.85 -42.86
N VAL A 18 -7.69 7.59 -42.91
CA VAL A 18 -8.64 7.04 -41.95
C VAL A 18 -7.88 6.75 -40.66
N MET A 19 -8.06 7.63 -39.67
CA MET A 19 -7.61 7.36 -38.30
C MET A 19 -8.43 6.19 -37.76
N LEU A 20 -7.88 4.98 -37.80
CA LEU A 20 -8.40 3.85 -37.03
C LEU A 20 -8.15 4.12 -35.54
N SER A 21 -9.17 4.60 -34.84
CA SER A 21 -9.21 4.63 -33.40
C SER A 21 -9.21 3.18 -32.93
N ALA A 22 -8.06 2.69 -32.43
CA ALA A 22 -7.97 1.38 -31.79
C ALA A 22 -8.81 1.41 -30.51
N VAL A 23 -10.04 0.90 -30.60
CA VAL A 23 -10.87 0.60 -29.43
C VAL A 23 -10.14 -0.52 -28.69
N ARG A 24 -9.47 -0.16 -27.58
CA ARG A 24 -8.90 -1.15 -26.67
C ARG A 24 -10.07 -1.95 -26.09
N PRO A 25 -10.08 -3.28 -26.19
CA PRO A 25 -11.12 -4.08 -25.55
C PRO A 25 -11.04 -3.82 -24.05
N ALA A 26 -12.17 -3.39 -23.48
CA ALA A 26 -12.32 -3.37 -22.03
C ALA A 26 -12.06 -4.78 -21.51
N ARG A 27 -11.04 -4.94 -20.67
CA ARG A 27 -10.69 -6.22 -20.07
C ARG A 27 -11.88 -6.64 -19.21
N ALA A 28 -12.47 -7.79 -19.50
CA ALA A 28 -13.53 -8.36 -18.69
C ALA A 28 -13.04 -8.46 -17.25
N GLN A 29 -13.71 -7.80 -16.33
CA GLN A 29 -13.42 -7.83 -14.90
C GLN A 29 -13.79 -9.22 -14.37
N ASP A 30 -12.95 -9.78 -13.50
CA ASP A 30 -13.28 -11.00 -12.76
C ASP A 30 -14.48 -10.69 -11.85
N PRO A 31 -15.66 -11.30 -12.08
CA PRO A 31 -16.85 -11.02 -11.28
C PRO A 31 -16.74 -11.48 -9.82
N SER A 32 -15.66 -12.20 -9.47
CA SER A 32 -15.40 -12.69 -8.11
C SER A 32 -14.72 -11.65 -7.20
N THR A 33 -14.18 -10.55 -7.74
CA THR A 33 -13.48 -9.53 -6.97
C THR A 33 -14.45 -8.45 -6.51
N PRO A 34 -14.71 -8.28 -5.20
CA PRO A 34 -15.70 -7.32 -4.68
C PRO A 34 -15.32 -5.87 -5.00
N TYR A 35 -14.03 -5.59 -5.14
CA TYR A 35 -13.47 -4.27 -5.44
C TYR A 35 -12.60 -4.33 -6.69
N PRO A 36 -13.19 -4.38 -7.90
CA PRO A 36 -12.42 -4.57 -9.14
C PRO A 36 -11.59 -3.34 -9.55
N ASN A 37 -11.97 -2.15 -9.07
CA ASN A 37 -11.32 -0.88 -9.40
C ASN A 37 -11.24 0.03 -8.18
N MET A 38 -10.33 1.01 -8.25
CA MET A 38 -10.26 2.08 -7.27
C MET A 38 -11.56 2.91 -7.29
N ALA A 39 -12.16 3.11 -6.12
CA ALA A 39 -13.27 4.03 -5.93
C ALA A 39 -12.80 5.51 -6.11
N PRO A 40 -13.70 6.48 -6.26
CA PRO A 40 -13.33 7.90 -6.21
C PRO A 40 -12.50 8.22 -4.97
N LEU A 41 -11.41 9.00 -5.15
CA LEU A 41 -10.44 9.28 -4.10
C LEU A 41 -11.06 9.79 -2.80
N ASP A 42 -12.12 10.58 -2.89
CA ASP A 42 -12.81 11.13 -1.71
C ASP A 42 -13.31 10.06 -0.75
N GLN A 43 -13.58 8.84 -1.21
CA GLN A 43 -13.99 7.73 -0.36
C GLN A 43 -12.83 7.18 0.51
N TYR A 44 -11.59 7.41 0.11
CA TYR A 44 -10.41 7.00 0.88
C TYR A 44 -9.96 8.08 1.86
N LEU A 45 -10.33 9.35 1.65
CA LEU A 45 -9.94 10.45 2.51
C LEU A 45 -10.77 10.46 3.80
N MET A 46 -10.15 10.90 4.88
CA MET A 46 -10.86 11.29 6.10
C MET A 46 -11.08 12.80 6.07
N THR A 47 -12.31 13.23 6.34
CA THR A 47 -12.69 14.65 6.22
C THR A 47 -12.13 15.51 7.35
N ASP A 48 -11.89 14.91 8.52
CA ASP A 48 -11.32 15.57 9.68
C ASP A 48 -9.89 15.07 9.96
N VAL A 49 -8.93 15.95 9.77
CA VAL A 49 -7.50 15.71 10.01
C VAL A 49 -7.22 15.30 11.46
N ASN A 50 -7.91 15.89 12.45
CA ASN A 50 -7.71 15.54 13.86
C ASN A 50 -8.20 14.13 14.16
N SER A 51 -9.30 13.70 13.54
CA SER A 51 -9.78 12.33 13.62
C SER A 51 -8.80 11.35 13.02
N GLU A 52 -8.17 11.68 11.87
CA GLU A 52 -7.13 10.82 11.28
C GLU A 52 -5.87 10.74 12.14
N ILE A 53 -5.41 11.86 12.71
CA ILE A 53 -4.29 11.89 13.67
C ILE A 53 -4.60 11.01 14.88
N SER A 54 -5.79 11.13 15.47
CA SER A 54 -6.20 10.35 16.63
C SER A 54 -6.26 8.86 16.31
N LEU A 55 -6.81 8.51 15.15
CA LEU A 55 -6.87 7.14 14.67
C LEU A 55 -5.47 6.56 14.42
N ALA A 56 -4.56 7.31 13.77
CA ALA A 56 -3.18 6.88 13.54
C ALA A 56 -2.46 6.59 14.87
N ARG A 57 -2.57 7.47 15.86
CA ARG A 57 -1.95 7.29 17.17
C ARG A 57 -2.53 6.12 17.96
N SER A 58 -3.79 5.76 17.73
CA SER A 58 -4.41 4.61 18.38
C SER A 58 -3.79 3.27 17.99
N ALA A 59 -2.90 3.23 16.98
CA ALA A 59 -2.22 2.02 16.54
C ALA A 59 -1.24 1.44 17.56
N ALA A 60 -0.70 2.28 18.47
CA ALA A 60 0.33 1.86 19.44
C ALA A 60 0.04 2.45 20.83
N PRO A 61 0.62 1.88 21.90
CA PRO A 61 0.55 2.47 23.23
C PRO A 61 1.02 3.93 23.25
N SER A 62 0.44 4.75 24.13
CA SER A 62 0.74 6.18 24.22
C SER A 62 2.24 6.48 24.39
N SER A 63 2.95 5.62 25.11
CA SER A 63 4.42 5.71 25.28
C SER A 63 5.20 5.73 23.95
N SER A 64 4.65 5.14 22.89
CA SER A 64 5.24 5.14 21.55
C SER A 64 4.57 6.17 20.63
N SER A 65 3.24 6.29 20.67
CA SER A 65 2.48 7.06 19.69
C SER A 65 2.36 8.57 20.00
N GLU A 66 2.43 9.00 21.25
CA GLU A 66 2.34 10.43 21.60
C GLU A 66 3.49 11.28 21.04
N GLY A 67 4.72 10.71 21.06
CA GLY A 67 5.90 11.35 20.49
C GLY A 67 6.15 11.05 19.02
N ALA A 68 5.29 10.28 18.38
CA ALA A 68 5.46 9.87 16.99
C ALA A 68 5.15 11.02 16.00
N GLU A 69 5.85 11.01 14.88
CA GLU A 69 5.39 11.74 13.70
C GLU A 69 4.06 11.14 13.22
N VAL A 70 3.13 11.98 12.80
CA VAL A 70 1.87 11.52 12.21
C VAL A 70 1.72 12.06 10.80
N MET A 71 1.53 11.16 9.86
CA MET A 71 1.18 11.50 8.48
C MET A 71 -0.30 11.23 8.22
N VAL A 72 -0.93 12.11 7.45
CA VAL A 72 -2.33 11.99 7.02
C VAL A 72 -2.42 11.98 5.50
N LEU A 73 -3.41 11.27 4.97
CA LEU A 73 -3.62 11.15 3.53
C LEU A 73 -4.40 12.35 3.00
N GLY A 74 -3.76 13.14 2.14
CA GLY A 74 -4.38 14.17 1.32
C GLY A 74 -4.53 13.75 -0.14
N ARG A 75 -5.05 14.65 -0.97
CA ARG A 75 -5.26 14.40 -2.41
C ARG A 75 -3.95 14.15 -3.19
N SER A 76 -2.83 14.66 -2.71
CA SER A 76 -1.50 14.50 -3.32
C SER A 76 -0.62 13.44 -2.65
N GLY A 77 -1.15 12.70 -1.69
CA GLY A 77 -0.42 11.71 -0.90
C GLY A 77 -0.37 12.04 0.58
N TYR A 78 0.43 11.26 1.32
CA TYR A 78 0.63 11.50 2.75
C TYR A 78 1.49 12.74 3.00
N THR A 79 1.10 13.53 3.99
CA THR A 79 1.84 14.69 4.48
C THR A 79 1.91 14.69 6.00
N THR A 80 2.99 15.22 6.57
CA THR A 80 3.16 15.32 8.03
C THR A 80 2.16 16.32 8.61
N ALA A 81 1.27 15.81 9.44
CA ALA A 81 0.28 16.61 10.18
C ALA A 81 0.73 16.89 11.62
N ALA A 82 1.58 16.05 12.20
CA ALA A 82 2.21 16.28 13.50
C ALA A 82 3.67 15.83 13.46
N GLN A 83 4.57 16.71 13.92
CA GLN A 83 6.00 16.39 13.99
C GLN A 83 6.29 15.40 15.11
N GLY A 84 7.21 14.46 14.84
CA GLY A 84 7.69 13.48 15.81
C GLY A 84 8.95 13.90 16.54
N ARG A 85 9.22 13.24 17.69
CA ARG A 85 10.44 13.43 18.48
C ARG A 85 11.11 12.14 18.96
N ASN A 86 10.46 10.98 18.74
CA ASN A 86 10.94 9.68 19.20
C ASN A 86 11.32 8.73 18.04
N GLY A 87 11.23 9.21 16.78
CA GLY A 87 11.53 8.44 15.58
C GLY A 87 10.44 7.47 15.12
N PHE A 88 9.37 7.29 15.91
CA PHE A 88 8.18 6.55 15.44
C PHE A 88 7.40 7.38 14.42
N LEU A 89 6.75 6.68 13.48
CA LEU A 89 5.85 7.27 12.51
C LEU A 89 4.52 6.52 12.52
N CYS A 90 3.42 7.24 12.74
CA CYS A 90 2.09 6.66 12.71
C CYS A 90 1.28 7.24 11.53
N LEU A 91 0.49 6.41 10.90
CA LEU A 91 -0.45 6.82 9.86
C LEU A 91 -1.66 5.87 9.82
N VAL A 92 -2.66 6.19 9.02
CA VAL A 92 -3.76 5.28 8.73
C VAL A 92 -3.59 4.77 7.31
N GLU A 93 -3.10 3.52 7.16
CA GLU A 93 -3.02 2.89 5.85
C GLU A 93 -4.39 2.73 5.23
N ARG A 94 -4.42 2.73 3.91
CA ARG A 94 -5.57 2.39 3.09
C ARG A 94 -5.40 0.98 2.55
N SER A 95 -6.40 0.49 1.86
CA SER A 95 -6.44 -0.89 1.34
C SER A 95 -5.23 -1.28 0.48
N TRP A 96 -4.57 -0.34 -0.17
CA TRP A 96 -3.35 -0.59 -0.93
C TRP A 96 -2.08 -0.80 -0.07
N GLY A 97 -2.19 -0.80 1.26
CA GLY A 97 -1.15 -1.34 2.14
C GLY A 97 -0.97 -2.85 1.97
N ALA A 98 -2.03 -3.56 1.57
CA ALA A 98 -1.97 -4.97 1.21
C ALA A 98 -1.26 -5.22 -0.13
N ALA A 99 -0.91 -6.49 -0.40
CA ALA A 99 -0.38 -6.91 -1.70
C ALA A 99 -1.39 -6.65 -2.83
N THR A 100 -0.91 -6.40 -4.05
CA THR A 100 -1.80 -6.00 -5.16
C THR A 100 -2.80 -7.08 -5.57
N HIS A 101 -2.52 -8.34 -5.26
CA HIS A 101 -3.42 -9.46 -5.51
C HIS A 101 -4.52 -9.63 -4.44
N ASP A 102 -4.46 -8.87 -3.33
CA ASP A 102 -5.49 -8.90 -2.31
C ASP A 102 -6.83 -8.47 -2.88
N ARG A 103 -7.90 -9.18 -2.45
CA ARG A 103 -9.28 -8.91 -2.89
C ARG A 103 -9.79 -7.54 -2.42
N ASP A 104 -9.32 -7.08 -1.27
CA ASP A 104 -9.67 -5.79 -0.66
C ASP A 104 -8.77 -4.64 -1.11
N PHE A 105 -7.83 -4.84 -2.03
CA PHE A 105 -6.86 -3.83 -2.47
C PHE A 105 -7.49 -2.48 -2.87
N TRP A 106 -8.69 -2.47 -3.39
CA TRP A 106 -9.46 -1.27 -3.74
C TRP A 106 -10.64 -0.99 -2.79
N ASN A 107 -10.68 -1.63 -1.62
CA ASN A 107 -11.74 -1.41 -0.64
C ASN A 107 -11.57 -0.04 0.04
N ALA A 108 -12.44 0.93 -0.33
CA ALA A 108 -12.36 2.30 0.17
C ALA A 108 -12.72 2.45 1.66
N THR A 109 -13.25 1.41 2.30
CA THR A 109 -13.63 1.45 3.72
C THR A 109 -12.46 1.10 4.65
N VAL A 110 -11.41 0.47 4.14
CA VAL A 110 -10.23 0.09 4.92
C VAL A 110 -9.60 1.30 5.61
N ARG A 111 -9.40 1.16 6.91
CA ARG A 111 -8.72 2.12 7.79
C ARG A 111 -7.85 1.31 8.73
N SER A 112 -6.58 1.21 8.38
CA SER A 112 -5.59 0.41 9.11
C SER A 112 -4.60 1.34 9.83
N PRO A 113 -4.92 1.79 11.06
CA PRO A 113 -3.99 2.58 11.83
C PRO A 113 -2.75 1.73 12.16
N VAL A 114 -1.59 2.27 11.85
CA VAL A 114 -0.30 1.61 12.02
C VAL A 114 0.73 2.59 12.55
N CYS A 115 1.59 2.12 13.46
CA CYS A 115 2.66 2.91 14.04
C CYS A 115 3.98 2.17 13.86
N PHE A 116 4.81 2.68 12.98
CA PHE A 116 6.12 2.11 12.62
C PHE A 116 7.18 2.55 13.61
N ASN A 117 8.06 1.62 14.02
CA ASN A 117 9.23 1.97 14.80
C ASN A 117 10.27 2.72 13.95
N PRO A 118 11.33 3.31 14.55
CA PRO A 118 12.30 4.09 13.80
C PRO A 118 12.95 3.35 12.61
N ALA A 119 13.19 2.04 12.73
CA ALA A 119 13.75 1.24 11.64
C ALA A 119 12.77 1.10 10.47
N ALA A 120 11.52 0.72 10.74
CA ALA A 120 10.47 0.62 9.72
C ALA A 120 10.10 1.99 9.13
N ALA A 121 10.06 3.04 9.94
CA ALA A 121 9.80 4.40 9.47
C ALA A 121 10.82 4.86 8.41
N ARG A 122 12.10 4.46 8.56
CA ARG A 122 13.14 4.80 7.58
C ARG A 122 13.18 3.88 6.37
N THR A 123 12.77 2.62 6.50
CA THR A 123 13.07 1.61 5.48
C THR A 123 11.86 0.94 4.84
N TYR A 124 10.76 0.77 5.57
CA TYR A 124 9.51 0.22 5.03
C TYR A 124 8.55 1.32 4.55
N VAL A 125 8.34 2.37 5.35
CA VAL A 125 7.43 3.47 5.00
C VAL A 125 7.71 4.10 3.63
N PRO A 126 8.96 4.30 3.18
CA PRO A 126 9.23 4.80 1.82
C PRO A 126 8.61 3.96 0.70
N VAL A 127 8.56 2.62 0.85
CA VAL A 127 7.91 1.70 -0.10
C VAL A 127 6.40 1.98 -0.14
N TYR A 128 5.76 2.01 1.03
CA TYR A 128 4.33 2.32 1.15
C TYR A 128 3.96 3.71 0.58
N LEU A 129 4.78 4.72 0.84
CA LEU A 129 4.58 6.06 0.28
C LEU A 129 4.74 6.10 -1.24
N MET A 130 5.69 5.32 -1.79
CA MET A 130 5.82 5.15 -3.24
C MET A 130 4.59 4.47 -3.83
N LYS A 131 4.13 3.36 -3.24
CA LYS A 131 2.91 2.64 -3.62
C LYS A 131 1.70 3.59 -3.63
N THR A 132 1.54 4.37 -2.57
CA THR A 132 0.48 5.41 -2.49
C THR A 132 0.55 6.41 -3.65
N ARG A 133 1.72 6.94 -3.97
CA ARG A 133 1.86 7.88 -5.10
C ARG A 133 1.47 7.25 -6.43
N LEU A 134 1.83 6.00 -6.66
CA LEU A 134 1.46 5.26 -7.88
C LEU A 134 -0.05 5.04 -7.97
N VAL A 135 -0.69 4.67 -6.86
CA VAL A 135 -2.14 4.54 -6.75
C VAL A 135 -2.84 5.86 -7.09
N LEU A 136 -2.42 6.96 -6.47
CA LEU A 136 -3.00 8.28 -6.71
C LEU A 136 -2.75 8.80 -8.14
N ALA A 137 -1.68 8.34 -8.79
CA ALA A 137 -1.40 8.59 -10.20
C ALA A 137 -2.24 7.70 -11.14
N GLY A 138 -3.14 6.86 -10.63
CA GLY A 138 -4.01 5.98 -11.41
C GLY A 138 -3.30 4.82 -12.09
N ARG A 139 -2.16 4.38 -11.55
CA ARG A 139 -1.43 3.23 -12.09
C ARG A 139 -2.21 1.95 -11.85
N SER A 140 -2.15 1.04 -12.81
CA SER A 140 -2.70 -0.30 -12.67
C SER A 140 -1.90 -1.11 -11.66
N LYS A 141 -2.49 -2.16 -11.06
CA LYS A 141 -1.82 -3.09 -10.15
C LYS A 141 -0.49 -3.61 -10.72
N ILE A 142 -0.47 -3.96 -12.00
CA ILE A 142 0.74 -4.45 -12.68
C ILE A 142 1.83 -3.36 -12.75
N GLU A 143 1.47 -2.12 -13.10
CA GLU A 143 2.41 -1.00 -13.14
C GLU A 143 2.95 -0.65 -11.75
N ILE A 144 2.12 -0.80 -10.70
CA ILE A 144 2.54 -0.59 -9.30
C ILE A 144 3.61 -1.61 -8.92
N VAL A 145 3.36 -2.91 -9.14
CA VAL A 145 4.33 -3.98 -8.86
C VAL A 145 5.63 -3.73 -9.61
N GLN A 146 5.58 -3.55 -10.92
CA GLN A 146 6.77 -3.32 -11.76
C GLN A 146 7.57 -2.10 -11.31
N ALA A 147 6.91 -1.04 -10.87
CA ALA A 147 7.60 0.17 -10.41
C ALA A 147 8.30 -0.05 -9.06
N ILE A 148 7.66 -0.79 -8.13
CA ILE A 148 8.25 -1.10 -6.82
C ILE A 148 9.43 -2.05 -7.00
N GLU A 149 9.27 -3.16 -7.73
CA GLU A 149 10.35 -4.10 -8.05
C GLU A 149 11.55 -3.38 -8.69
N ALA A 150 11.31 -2.53 -9.69
CA ALA A 150 12.36 -1.78 -10.35
C ALA A 150 13.08 -0.80 -9.40
N ALA A 151 12.39 -0.19 -8.46
CA ALA A 151 12.98 0.71 -7.47
C ALA A 151 13.80 -0.04 -6.42
N LEU A 152 13.36 -1.23 -6.01
CA LEU A 152 14.11 -2.12 -5.11
C LEU A 152 15.40 -2.63 -5.79
N ASP A 153 15.31 -3.11 -7.02
CA ASP A 153 16.45 -3.60 -7.81
C ASP A 153 17.53 -2.52 -8.04
N LYS A 154 17.07 -1.28 -8.31
CA LYS A 154 17.98 -0.13 -8.50
C LYS A 154 18.50 0.45 -7.20
N LYS A 155 18.02 -0.01 -6.04
CA LYS A 155 18.31 0.55 -4.72
C LYS A 155 17.89 2.03 -4.58
N ASP A 156 16.84 2.43 -5.29
CA ASP A 156 16.22 3.76 -5.15
C ASP A 156 15.38 3.84 -3.85
N LEU A 157 15.05 2.68 -3.28
CA LEU A 157 14.43 2.52 -1.97
C LEU A 157 15.46 2.00 -0.96
N PRO A 158 15.37 2.40 0.32
CA PRO A 158 16.29 1.94 1.34
C PRO A 158 16.13 0.43 1.59
N ALA A 159 17.25 -0.26 1.85
CA ALA A 159 17.21 -1.65 2.30
C ALA A 159 16.56 -1.73 3.69
N LEU A 160 15.77 -2.77 3.89
CA LEU A 160 15.07 -2.99 5.15
C LEU A 160 16.06 -3.18 6.32
N GLU A 161 15.93 -2.35 7.35
CA GLU A 161 16.77 -2.44 8.54
C GLU A 161 16.36 -3.60 9.45
N PRO A 162 17.33 -4.30 10.09
CA PRO A 162 17.02 -5.28 11.12
C PRO A 162 16.17 -4.68 12.24
N GLY A 163 15.15 -5.42 12.68
CA GLY A 163 14.25 -4.98 13.74
C GLY A 163 13.17 -4.00 13.27
N ALA A 164 13.00 -3.79 11.96
CA ALA A 164 11.87 -3.04 11.44
C ALA A 164 10.56 -3.73 11.87
N MET A 165 9.69 -2.97 12.56
CA MET A 165 8.40 -3.47 13.05
C MET A 165 7.35 -2.37 13.13
N ALA A 166 6.10 -2.78 13.24
CA ALA A 166 4.99 -1.86 13.45
C ALA A 166 3.96 -2.40 14.45
N TYR A 167 3.24 -1.49 15.08
CA TYR A 167 2.08 -1.77 15.91
C TYR A 167 0.81 -1.63 15.09
N MET A 168 -0.08 -2.61 15.20
CA MET A 168 -1.47 -2.56 14.74
C MET A 168 -2.39 -3.01 15.89
N THR A 169 -2.45 -2.20 16.95
CA THR A 169 -3.16 -2.55 18.18
C THR A 169 -4.36 -1.66 18.49
N SER A 170 -4.93 -1.03 17.46
CA SER A 170 -6.11 -0.16 17.58
C SER A 170 -7.41 -0.95 17.61
N LYS A 171 -8.32 -0.62 18.53
CA LYS A 171 -9.71 -1.09 18.50
C LYS A 171 -10.53 -0.51 17.35
N GLN A 172 -10.06 0.57 16.74
CA GLN A 172 -10.77 1.32 15.70
C GLN A 172 -10.34 0.91 14.28
N GLN A 173 -9.50 -0.10 14.16
CA GLN A 173 -9.07 -0.59 12.86
C GLN A 173 -10.21 -1.27 12.09
N TYR A 174 -10.18 -1.14 10.77
CA TYR A 174 -10.99 -1.89 9.83
C TYR A 174 -10.08 -2.36 8.69
N LEU A 175 -9.70 -3.63 8.72
CA LEU A 175 -8.65 -4.18 7.87
C LEU A 175 -9.17 -4.74 6.55
N SER A 176 -10.33 -5.39 6.57
CA SER A 176 -11.00 -5.95 5.40
C SER A 176 -12.46 -6.22 5.72
N ASP A 177 -13.26 -6.55 4.72
CA ASP A 177 -14.67 -6.96 4.92
C ASP A 177 -14.79 -8.26 5.70
N GLU A 178 -13.81 -9.13 5.60
CA GLU A 178 -13.77 -10.40 6.33
C GLU A 178 -13.24 -10.22 7.75
N ALA A 179 -12.09 -9.62 7.89
CA ALA A 179 -11.40 -9.46 9.17
C ALA A 179 -12.02 -8.39 10.08
N LYS A 180 -12.68 -7.37 9.50
CA LYS A 180 -13.22 -6.22 10.25
C LYS A 180 -12.14 -5.60 11.14
N GLN A 181 -12.33 -5.67 12.46
CA GLN A 181 -11.40 -5.13 13.44
C GLN A 181 -10.16 -6.00 13.62
N TRP A 182 -10.24 -7.30 13.46
CA TRP A 182 -9.21 -8.30 13.76
C TRP A 182 -8.53 -8.13 15.14
N HIS A 183 -7.56 -9.01 15.45
CA HIS A 183 -6.84 -9.00 16.73
C HIS A 183 -5.75 -7.93 16.74
N PRO A 184 -5.41 -7.36 17.93
CA PRO A 184 -4.22 -6.53 18.07
C PRO A 184 -2.97 -7.38 17.82
N HIS A 185 -2.07 -6.86 16.99
CA HIS A 185 -0.86 -7.57 16.59
C HIS A 185 0.31 -6.63 16.35
N LEU A 186 1.49 -7.19 16.36
CA LEU A 186 2.72 -6.57 15.88
C LEU A 186 3.04 -7.14 14.51
N MET A 187 3.57 -6.31 13.63
CA MET A 187 4.17 -6.73 12.38
C MET A 187 5.68 -6.63 12.47
N PHE A 188 6.39 -7.65 11.99
CA PHE A 188 7.85 -7.60 11.81
C PHE A 188 8.15 -7.79 10.34
N PHE A 189 8.96 -6.91 9.78
CA PHE A 189 9.33 -6.91 8.37
C PHE A 189 10.69 -7.58 8.22
N VAL A 190 10.77 -8.67 7.46
CA VAL A 190 11.99 -9.45 7.29
C VAL A 190 12.26 -9.66 5.80
N PRO A 191 13.46 -9.35 5.28
CA PRO A 191 13.77 -9.53 3.87
C PRO A 191 13.61 -10.98 3.40
N GLY A 192 13.08 -11.16 2.19
CA GLY A 192 12.93 -12.45 1.52
C GLY A 192 11.84 -13.34 2.12
N ASP A 193 11.87 -14.63 1.76
CA ASP A 193 10.98 -15.65 2.30
C ASP A 193 11.56 -16.24 3.59
N ALA A 194 11.05 -15.78 4.72
CA ALA A 194 11.53 -16.14 6.06
C ALA A 194 10.53 -16.95 6.88
N ALA A 195 9.32 -17.22 6.40
CA ALA A 195 8.22 -17.84 7.15
C ALA A 195 8.65 -19.12 7.90
N LYS A 196 9.35 -20.02 7.21
CA LYS A 196 9.81 -21.29 7.78
C LYS A 196 10.81 -21.11 8.94
N SER A 197 11.70 -20.12 8.84
CA SER A 197 12.74 -19.90 9.87
C SER A 197 12.19 -19.36 11.20
N TRP A 198 10.98 -18.77 11.17
CA TRP A 198 10.27 -18.26 12.36
C TRP A 198 9.24 -19.24 12.91
N GLY A 199 9.07 -20.43 12.29
CA GLY A 199 8.03 -21.38 12.67
C GLY A 199 6.62 -20.79 12.54
N ALA A 200 6.42 -19.91 11.57
CA ALA A 200 5.13 -19.29 11.30
C ALA A 200 4.13 -20.32 10.76
N ASP A 201 2.86 -20.09 11.05
CA ASP A 201 1.71 -20.88 10.59
C ASP A 201 1.76 -22.37 11.02
N LEU A 202 2.61 -22.72 11.97
CA LEU A 202 2.62 -24.05 12.56
C LEU A 202 1.48 -24.23 13.58
N PRO A 203 0.97 -25.43 13.77
CA PRO A 203 -0.05 -25.68 14.79
C PRO A 203 0.36 -25.17 16.17
N GLY A 204 -0.44 -24.26 16.73
CA GLY A 204 -0.17 -23.62 18.02
C GLY A 204 0.87 -22.49 18.00
N SER A 205 1.40 -22.12 16.85
CA SER A 205 2.29 -20.96 16.73
C SER A 205 1.48 -19.66 16.87
N PRO A 206 1.93 -18.71 17.71
CA PRO A 206 1.32 -17.38 17.75
C PRO A 206 1.80 -16.48 16.61
N VAL A 207 2.68 -16.98 15.75
CA VAL A 207 3.29 -16.25 14.63
C VAL A 207 2.62 -16.69 13.35
N MET A 208 2.06 -15.73 12.60
CA MET A 208 1.59 -15.89 11.25
C MET A 208 2.57 -15.22 10.28
N ALA A 209 2.60 -15.65 9.02
CA ALA A 209 3.42 -15.02 7.99
C ALA A 209 2.59 -14.67 6.76
N ALA A 210 2.78 -13.45 6.27
CA ALA A 210 2.35 -13.03 4.96
C ALA A 210 3.60 -12.79 4.11
N ASN A 211 3.82 -13.65 3.10
CA ASN A 211 4.92 -13.45 2.17
C ASN A 211 4.50 -12.43 1.09
N ASP A 212 5.26 -11.37 0.96
CA ASP A 212 5.06 -10.34 -0.06
C ASP A 212 6.24 -10.34 -1.05
N PRO A 213 6.14 -11.13 -2.13
CA PRO A 213 7.17 -11.17 -3.15
C PRO A 213 7.25 -9.87 -3.96
N GLU A 214 6.19 -9.05 -4.02
CA GLU A 214 6.16 -7.77 -4.73
C GLU A 214 7.07 -6.73 -4.05
N GLU A 215 7.19 -6.82 -2.73
CA GLU A 215 8.05 -5.97 -1.91
C GLU A 215 9.33 -6.70 -1.44
N GLY A 216 9.49 -7.98 -1.80
CA GLY A 216 10.69 -8.78 -1.51
C GLY A 216 10.89 -9.10 -0.03
N LEU A 217 9.80 -9.26 0.74
CA LEU A 217 9.86 -9.47 2.19
C LEU A 217 8.79 -10.44 2.70
N THR A 218 8.96 -10.88 3.95
CA THR A 218 7.94 -11.56 4.74
C THR A 218 7.50 -10.64 5.87
N ILE A 219 6.19 -10.46 6.02
CA ILE A 219 5.57 -9.76 7.14
C ILE A 219 5.12 -10.80 8.16
N PHE A 220 5.73 -10.82 9.33
CA PHE A 220 5.26 -11.64 10.44
C PHE A 220 4.26 -10.88 11.27
N LEU A 221 3.13 -11.53 11.55
CA LEU A 221 2.08 -11.01 12.42
C LEU A 221 2.13 -11.80 13.73
N VAL A 222 2.36 -11.08 14.83
CA VAL A 222 2.44 -11.66 16.17
C VAL A 222 1.32 -11.09 17.01
N TRP A 223 0.39 -11.93 17.42
CA TRP A 223 -0.74 -11.51 18.24
C TRP A 223 -0.30 -11.08 19.62
N VAL A 224 -0.94 -10.03 20.15
CA VAL A 224 -0.70 -9.52 21.50
C VAL A 224 -2.00 -9.54 22.30
N GLY A 225 -1.86 -9.69 23.62
CA GLY A 225 -3.01 -9.85 24.50
C GLY A 225 -3.77 -8.59 24.84
N ASN A 226 -3.25 -7.40 24.46
CA ASN A 226 -3.87 -6.12 24.80
C ASN A 226 -3.95 -5.19 23.59
N TRP A 227 -4.99 -4.38 23.57
CA TRP A 227 -5.11 -3.23 22.72
C TRP A 227 -4.17 -2.10 23.14
N SER A 228 -3.99 -1.10 22.29
CA SER A 228 -3.12 0.06 22.57
C SER A 228 -3.52 0.86 23.82
N ASP A 229 -4.78 0.80 24.22
CA ASP A 229 -5.30 1.44 25.45
C ASP A 229 -5.08 0.60 26.71
N GLY A 230 -4.37 -0.54 26.61
CA GLY A 230 -4.08 -1.45 27.71
C GLY A 230 -5.20 -2.41 28.05
N SER A 231 -6.38 -2.31 27.46
CA SER A 231 -7.48 -3.23 27.72
C SER A 231 -7.23 -4.59 27.07
N PRO A 232 -7.72 -5.70 27.68
CA PRO A 232 -7.55 -7.04 27.13
C PRO A 232 -8.18 -7.20 25.76
N ALA A 233 -7.48 -7.89 24.86
CA ALA A 233 -8.06 -8.37 23.60
C ALA A 233 -8.94 -9.60 23.83
N PRO A 234 -9.94 -9.84 22.98
CA PRO A 234 -10.69 -11.10 23.01
C PRO A 234 -9.73 -12.29 22.85
N PRO A 235 -10.04 -13.44 23.48
CA PRO A 235 -9.28 -14.66 23.21
C PRO A 235 -9.29 -14.98 21.73
N THR A 236 -8.14 -15.36 21.18
CA THR A 236 -8.05 -15.87 19.79
C THR A 236 -8.72 -17.26 19.76
N ALA A 237 -9.71 -17.44 18.91
CA ALA A 237 -10.20 -18.77 18.59
C ALA A 237 -9.11 -19.47 17.74
N HIS A 238 -8.45 -20.47 18.32
CA HIS A 238 -7.51 -21.35 17.62
C HIS A 238 -8.24 -22.49 16.96
#